data_75d3058682c0b4f591a1847220497e2e
#
_entry.id   75d3058682c0b4f591a1847220497e2e
#
_cell.length_a   1.000
_cell.length_b   1.000
_cell.length_c   1.000
_cell.angle_alpha   90.00
_cell.angle_beta   90.00
_cell.angle_gamma   90.00
#
_symmetry.space_group_name_H-M   'P 1'
#
loop_
_entity.id
_entity.type
_entity.pdbx_description
1 polymer ?
#
loop_
_entity_poly.entity_id
_entity_poly.type
_entity_poly.pdbx_seq_one_letter_code
_entity_poly.pdbx_strand_id
1 'polypeptide(L)'
;MSEPIPSEYRGWWRIIETSQWANDGLDILGPAVISLTGYADRLRMHCLLAYVNCNPTKTGVSFTWEGAWEYDQMSGSGRVTLGKDGRLKGVMRIKDGDSSTFVAVRAEEPDEPIPPPPSYRDKWRRRW
;
A
#
# COMPACT_ATOMS: atom_id res chain seq x y z
N MET A 1 -4.78 -22.71 -4.02
CA MET A 1 -3.64 -22.03 -3.40
C MET A 1 -3.09 -20.97 -4.32
N SER A 2 -2.82 -19.82 -3.76
CA SER A 2 -2.19 -18.77 -4.54
C SER A 2 -0.70 -19.09 -4.72
N GLU A 3 -0.14 -18.67 -5.84
CA GLU A 3 1.29 -18.83 -6.08
C GLU A 3 2.07 -17.89 -5.17
N PRO A 4 3.31 -18.27 -4.78
CA PRO A 4 4.13 -17.39 -3.98
C PRO A 4 4.56 -16.14 -4.75
N ILE A 5 4.72 -15.04 -4.03
CA ILE A 5 5.25 -13.82 -4.63
C ILE A 5 6.71 -14.04 -5.01
N PRO A 6 7.12 -13.70 -6.24
CA PRO A 6 8.52 -13.87 -6.65
C PRO A 6 9.47 -13.16 -5.70
N SER A 7 10.64 -13.77 -5.47
CA SER A 7 11.58 -13.28 -4.47
C SER A 7 12.04 -11.84 -4.70
N GLU A 8 12.16 -11.41 -5.96
CA GLU A 8 12.57 -10.04 -6.28
C GLU A 8 11.55 -8.99 -5.88
N TYR A 9 10.29 -9.39 -5.71
CA TYR A 9 9.22 -8.50 -5.26
C TYR A 9 8.94 -8.66 -3.76
N ARG A 10 9.27 -9.79 -3.19
CA ARG A 10 8.86 -10.14 -1.83
C ARG A 10 9.52 -9.24 -0.79
N GLY A 11 8.72 -8.69 0.11
CA GLY A 11 9.20 -7.91 1.22
C GLY A 11 8.54 -6.54 1.32
N TRP A 12 9.28 -5.60 1.89
CA TRP A 12 8.79 -4.26 2.17
C TRP A 12 9.39 -3.25 1.19
N TRP A 13 8.58 -2.25 0.84
CA TRP A 13 8.96 -1.22 -0.11
C TRP A 13 8.56 0.14 0.44
N ARG A 14 9.47 1.10 0.37
CA ARG A 14 9.23 2.49 0.77
C ARG A 14 8.70 3.28 -0.43
N ILE A 15 7.50 3.84 -0.29
CA ILE A 15 6.90 4.66 -1.35
C ILE A 15 7.53 6.05 -1.27
N ILE A 16 8.15 6.49 -2.36
CA ILE A 16 8.88 7.76 -2.38
C ILE A 16 8.26 8.80 -3.29
N GLU A 17 7.32 8.40 -4.16
CA GLU A 17 6.76 9.31 -5.13
C GLU A 17 5.39 8.83 -5.57
N THR A 18 4.45 9.75 -5.75
CA THR A 18 3.15 9.49 -6.35
C THR A 18 2.82 10.60 -7.34
N SER A 19 1.96 10.30 -8.33
CA SER A 19 1.54 11.30 -9.32
C SER A 19 0.32 12.11 -8.88
N GLN A 20 -0.53 11.53 -8.02
CA GLN A 20 -1.79 12.15 -7.62
C GLN A 20 -1.67 12.97 -6.33
N TRP A 21 -0.85 12.51 -5.41
CA TRP A 21 -0.72 13.16 -4.10
C TRP A 21 0.65 13.79 -3.93
N ALA A 22 0.72 14.88 -3.16
CA ALA A 22 1.99 15.57 -2.90
C ALA A 22 2.97 14.66 -2.16
N ASN A 23 4.20 14.61 -2.64
CA ASN A 23 5.23 13.75 -2.06
C ASN A 23 5.60 14.15 -0.61
N ASP A 24 5.47 15.43 -0.27
CA ASP A 24 5.77 15.92 1.07
C ASP A 24 4.76 15.47 2.11
N GLY A 25 3.59 14.99 1.70
CA GLY A 25 2.58 14.46 2.61
C GLY A 25 2.58 12.95 2.74
N LEU A 26 3.46 12.24 2.03
CA LEU A 26 3.45 10.78 2.02
C LEU A 26 3.59 10.15 3.40
N ASP A 27 4.40 10.74 4.26
CA ASP A 27 4.76 10.15 5.55
C ASP A 27 3.99 10.75 6.74
N ILE A 28 2.81 11.30 6.50
CA ILE A 28 2.01 11.93 7.57
C ILE A 28 1.74 10.97 8.74
N LEU A 29 1.38 9.72 8.44
CA LEU A 29 1.08 8.71 9.47
C LEU A 29 2.32 7.92 9.89
N GLY A 30 3.44 8.15 9.24
CA GLY A 30 4.67 7.39 9.38
C GLY A 30 5.20 7.04 8.01
N PRO A 31 6.35 6.37 7.91
CA PRO A 31 6.92 6.06 6.60
C PRO A 31 5.92 5.40 5.67
N ALA A 32 5.80 5.94 4.45
CA ALA A 32 4.90 5.39 3.43
C ALA A 32 5.49 4.07 2.93
N VAL A 33 4.79 2.98 3.11
CA VAL A 33 5.30 1.64 2.78
C VAL A 33 4.19 0.75 2.22
N ILE A 34 4.60 -0.22 1.43
CA ILE A 34 3.74 -1.32 1.01
C ILE A 34 4.52 -2.62 1.16
N SER A 35 3.88 -3.67 1.66
CA SER A 35 4.51 -4.98 1.72
C SER A 35 3.91 -5.90 0.68
N LEU A 36 4.75 -6.78 0.13
CA LEU A 36 4.39 -7.72 -0.91
C LEU A 36 4.90 -9.11 -0.51
N THR A 37 4.45 -9.62 0.63
CA THR A 37 4.90 -10.93 1.14
C THR A 37 3.97 -12.07 0.75
N GLY A 38 2.73 -11.75 0.41
CA GLY A 38 1.69 -12.73 0.15
C GLY A 38 0.90 -13.11 1.39
N TYR A 39 1.24 -12.54 2.53
CA TYR A 39 0.55 -12.82 3.80
C TYR A 39 0.48 -11.57 4.66
N ALA A 40 -0.74 -11.22 5.05
CA ALA A 40 -1.00 -10.10 5.95
C ALA A 40 -0.33 -8.80 5.50
N ASP A 41 -0.39 -8.52 4.21
CA ASP A 41 0.28 -7.36 3.66
C ASP A 41 -0.43 -6.07 3.99
N ARG A 42 0.33 -4.99 4.04
CA ARG A 42 -0.13 -3.68 4.49
C ARG A 42 0.32 -2.57 3.56
N LEU A 43 -0.46 -1.51 3.55
CA LEU A 43 -0.15 -0.28 2.83
C LEU A 43 -0.40 0.90 3.76
N ARG A 44 0.57 1.79 3.85
CA ARG A 44 0.44 3.05 4.58
C ARG A 44 0.99 4.17 3.71
N MET A 45 0.19 5.18 3.45
CA MET A 45 0.58 6.29 2.59
C MET A 45 -0.37 7.46 2.83
N HIS A 46 0.17 8.65 3.09
CA HIS A 46 -0.65 9.81 3.47
C HIS A 46 -1.55 9.46 4.67
N CYS A 47 -2.84 9.66 4.53
CA CYS A 47 -3.81 9.34 5.58
C CYS A 47 -4.40 7.95 5.40
N LEU A 48 -3.90 7.17 4.45
CA LEU A 48 -4.43 5.84 4.13
C LEU A 48 -3.72 4.76 4.93
N LEU A 49 -4.52 3.91 5.58
CA LEU A 49 -4.09 2.66 6.17
C LEU A 49 -4.92 1.56 5.53
N ALA A 50 -4.28 0.55 4.98
CA ALA A 50 -5.00 -0.49 4.25
C ALA A 50 -4.39 -1.87 4.45
N TYR A 51 -5.23 -2.88 4.28
CA TYR A 51 -4.82 -4.27 4.11
C TYR A 51 -4.64 -4.53 2.63
N VAL A 52 -3.67 -5.36 2.28
CA VAL A 52 -3.31 -5.65 0.89
C VAL A 52 -3.37 -7.15 0.66
N ASN A 53 -3.91 -7.51 -0.49
CA ASN A 53 -3.94 -8.89 -0.99
C ASN A 53 -3.20 -8.90 -2.31
N CYS A 54 -2.06 -9.56 -2.38
CA CYS A 54 -1.26 -9.53 -3.60
C CYS A 54 -1.13 -10.93 -4.23
N ASN A 55 -0.98 -10.94 -5.55
CA ASN A 55 -0.84 -12.15 -6.34
C ASN A 55 0.17 -11.91 -7.46
N PRO A 56 0.98 -12.93 -7.78
CA PRO A 56 1.92 -12.79 -8.90
C PRO A 56 1.19 -12.76 -10.24
N THR A 57 1.77 -12.03 -11.19
CA THR A 57 1.31 -11.99 -12.57
C THR A 57 2.49 -12.32 -13.49
N LYS A 58 2.24 -12.41 -14.78
CA LYS A 58 3.31 -12.67 -15.74
C LYS A 58 4.37 -11.58 -15.77
N THR A 59 3.98 -10.35 -15.46
CA THR A 59 4.86 -9.19 -15.58
C THR A 59 5.18 -8.50 -14.26
N GLY A 60 4.68 -9.02 -13.14
CA GLY A 60 4.92 -8.39 -11.85
C GLY A 60 4.00 -8.93 -10.78
N VAL A 61 3.41 -8.03 -10.01
CA VAL A 61 2.48 -8.39 -8.93
C VAL A 61 1.26 -7.49 -9.03
N SER A 62 0.09 -8.09 -8.94
CA SER A 62 -1.16 -7.35 -8.83
C SER A 62 -1.63 -7.40 -7.38
N PHE A 63 -2.41 -6.43 -6.96
CA PHE A 63 -2.95 -6.42 -5.62
C PHE A 63 -4.31 -5.73 -5.57
N THR A 64 -5.05 -6.11 -4.54
CA THR A 64 -6.25 -5.37 -4.12
C THR A 64 -5.99 -4.86 -2.72
N TRP A 65 -6.68 -3.81 -2.36
CA TRP A 65 -6.50 -3.23 -1.03
C TRP A 65 -7.84 -2.72 -0.52
N GLU A 66 -7.97 -2.74 0.80
CA GLU A 66 -9.12 -2.14 1.47
C GLU A 66 -8.65 -1.53 2.78
N GLY A 67 -9.20 -0.38 3.10
CA GLY A 67 -8.80 0.33 4.30
C GLY A 67 -9.58 1.61 4.50
N ALA A 68 -8.90 2.60 5.06
CA ALA A 68 -9.55 3.87 5.35
C ALA A 68 -8.57 5.04 5.15
N TRP A 69 -9.06 6.07 4.51
CA TRP A 69 -8.41 7.37 4.46
C TRP A 69 -9.04 8.19 5.58
N GLU A 70 -8.31 8.33 6.68
CA GLU A 70 -8.87 8.79 7.95
C GLU A 70 -9.99 7.82 8.38
N TYR A 71 -11.25 8.24 8.39
CA TYR A 71 -12.37 7.36 8.72
C TYR A 71 -13.19 6.95 7.50
N ASP A 72 -12.83 7.45 6.32
CA ASP A 72 -13.56 7.13 5.09
C ASP A 72 -13.12 5.78 4.55
N GLN A 73 -14.04 4.85 4.47
CA GLN A 73 -13.75 3.51 3.95
C GLN A 73 -13.45 3.59 2.46
N MET A 74 -12.34 2.99 2.07
CA MET A 74 -11.88 3.00 0.69
C MET A 74 -11.36 1.63 0.30
N SER A 75 -11.42 1.33 -0.97
CA SER A 75 -10.84 0.10 -1.50
C SER A 75 -10.37 0.36 -2.93
N GLY A 76 -9.61 -0.57 -3.45
CA GLY A 76 -9.12 -0.45 -4.80
C GLY A 76 -8.23 -1.60 -5.21
N SER A 77 -7.46 -1.35 -6.24
CA SER A 77 -6.55 -2.34 -6.80
C SER A 77 -5.27 -1.65 -7.24
N GLY A 78 -4.33 -2.44 -7.70
CA GLY A 78 -3.09 -1.91 -8.24
C GLY A 78 -2.22 -3.00 -8.83
N ARG A 79 -1.11 -2.59 -9.37
CA ARG A 79 -0.10 -3.52 -9.89
C ARG A 79 1.25 -2.85 -9.81
N VAL A 80 2.28 -3.67 -9.72
CA VAL A 80 3.66 -3.20 -9.66
C VAL A 80 4.52 -4.01 -10.62
N THR A 81 5.55 -3.34 -11.13
CA THR A 81 6.61 -3.98 -11.90
C THR A 81 7.95 -3.48 -11.37
N LEU A 82 8.96 -4.33 -11.48
CA LEU A 82 10.30 -3.98 -11.04
C LEU A 82 11.08 -3.40 -12.20
N GLY A 83 11.59 -2.19 -12.03
CA GLY A 83 12.41 -1.54 -13.03
C GLY A 83 13.84 -2.04 -13.02
N LYS A 84 14.57 -1.74 -14.09
CA LYS A 84 16.00 -2.14 -14.21
C LYS A 84 16.86 -1.46 -13.16
N ASP A 85 16.42 -0.33 -12.64
CA ASP A 85 17.11 0.42 -11.60
C ASP A 85 16.83 -0.11 -10.19
N GLY A 86 16.10 -1.21 -10.08
CA GLY A 86 15.75 -1.79 -8.78
C GLY A 86 14.57 -1.13 -8.08
N ARG A 87 13.98 -0.11 -8.70
CA ARG A 87 12.82 0.56 -8.13
C ARG A 87 11.53 -0.14 -8.54
N LEU A 88 10.59 -0.16 -7.62
CA LEU A 88 9.26 -0.69 -7.87
C LEU A 88 8.41 0.43 -8.45
N LYS A 89 7.79 0.16 -9.60
CA LYS A 89 6.89 1.13 -10.24
C LYS A 89 5.50 0.54 -10.27
N GLY A 90 4.54 1.33 -9.81
CA GLY A 90 3.19 0.82 -9.69
C GLY A 90 2.11 1.82 -10.05
N VAL A 91 0.91 1.29 -10.14
CA VAL A 91 -0.31 2.07 -10.29
C VAL A 91 -1.25 1.61 -9.20
N MET A 92 -1.85 2.57 -8.52
CA MET A 92 -2.86 2.32 -7.51
C MET A 92 -4.16 2.96 -7.97
N ARG A 93 -5.25 2.20 -7.94
CA ARG A 93 -6.57 2.67 -8.34
C ARG A 93 -7.51 2.64 -7.15
N ILE A 94 -8.29 3.70 -7.01
CA ILE A 94 -9.32 3.79 -5.99
C ILE A 94 -10.64 3.43 -6.66
N LYS A 95 -11.39 2.51 -6.05
CA LYS A 95 -12.68 2.11 -6.57
C LYS A 95 -13.61 3.32 -6.68
N ASP A 96 -14.16 3.53 -7.86
CA ASP A 96 -15.05 4.68 -8.16
C ASP A 96 -14.36 6.03 -7.99
N GLY A 97 -13.02 6.06 -8.08
CA GLY A 97 -12.25 7.26 -7.89
C GLY A 97 -11.05 7.34 -8.83
N ASP A 98 -10.08 8.12 -8.41
CA ASP A 98 -8.88 8.39 -9.21
C ASP A 98 -7.87 7.24 -9.16
N SER A 99 -6.86 7.34 -10.02
CA SER A 99 -5.70 6.47 -9.96
C SER A 99 -4.44 7.30 -9.80
N SER A 100 -3.40 6.67 -9.27
CA SER A 100 -2.10 7.32 -9.11
C SER A 100 -1.00 6.34 -9.45
N THR A 101 0.04 6.82 -10.13
CA THR A 101 1.28 6.05 -10.21
C THR A 101 2.06 6.24 -8.93
N PHE A 102 2.95 5.31 -8.62
CA PHE A 102 3.86 5.46 -7.51
C PHE A 102 5.20 4.78 -7.80
N VAL A 103 6.21 5.25 -7.11
CA VAL A 103 7.55 4.66 -7.16
C VAL A 103 7.95 4.30 -5.74
N ALA A 104 8.52 3.11 -5.58
CA ALA A 104 8.97 2.65 -4.28
C ALA A 104 10.37 2.05 -4.38
N VAL A 105 11.09 2.08 -3.27
CA VAL A 105 12.43 1.51 -3.17
C VAL A 105 12.43 0.45 -2.08
N ARG A 106 13.36 -0.49 -2.17
CA ARG A 106 13.47 -1.58 -1.19
C ARG A 106 13.64 -1.00 0.21
N ALA A 107 12.93 -1.58 1.17
CA ALA A 107 12.96 -1.15 2.56
C ALA A 107 12.90 -2.35 3.48
N GLU A 108 13.04 -2.10 4.76
CA GLU A 108 12.88 -3.10 5.79
C GLU A 108 11.51 -2.96 6.45
N GLU A 109 11.05 -4.02 7.07
CA GLU A 109 9.81 -3.99 7.84
C GLU A 109 9.93 -2.92 8.92
N PRO A 110 8.90 -2.07 9.10
CA PRO A 110 8.91 -1.07 10.15
C PRO A 110 9.06 -1.69 11.53
N ASP A 111 9.77 -1.01 12.44
CA ASP A 111 9.96 -1.48 13.81
C ASP A 111 8.64 -1.59 14.56
N GLU A 112 7.73 -0.66 14.32
CA GLU A 112 6.41 -0.67 14.94
C GLU A 112 5.37 -1.21 13.97
N PRO A 113 4.44 -2.04 14.45
CA PRO A 113 3.37 -2.54 13.59
C PRO A 113 2.53 -1.40 13.02
N ILE A 114 2.10 -1.56 11.77
CA ILE A 114 1.20 -0.60 11.16
C ILE A 114 -0.18 -0.78 11.79
N PRO A 115 -0.80 0.30 12.33
CA PRO A 115 -2.12 0.18 12.94
C PRO A 115 -3.16 -0.28 11.93
N PRO A 116 -4.20 -0.98 12.38
CA PRO A 116 -5.29 -1.34 11.48
C PRO A 116 -6.03 -0.11 10.98
N PRO A 117 -6.66 -0.19 9.79
CA PRO A 117 -7.45 0.93 9.30
C PRO A 117 -8.56 1.28 10.30
N PRO A 118 -8.72 2.56 10.64
CA PRO A 118 -9.81 2.95 11.54
C PRO A 118 -11.16 2.77 10.83
N SER A 119 -12.19 2.45 11.59
CA SER A 119 -13.53 2.34 11.06
C SER A 119 -14.37 3.52 11.53
N TYR A 120 -15.49 3.73 10.88
CA TYR A 120 -16.43 4.76 11.31
C TYR A 120 -16.88 4.54 12.76
N ARG A 121 -16.96 3.27 13.18
CA ARG A 121 -17.24 2.91 14.56
C ARG A 121 -16.20 3.44 15.53
N ASP A 122 -14.93 3.39 15.15
CA ASP A 122 -13.83 3.84 16.01
C ASP A 122 -13.91 5.33 16.28
N LYS A 123 -14.37 6.10 15.31
CA LYS A 123 -14.58 7.53 15.47
C LYS A 123 -15.55 7.82 16.61
N TRP A 124 -16.62 7.04 16.70
CA TRP A 124 -17.64 7.23 17.73
C TRP A 124 -17.22 6.68 19.09
N ARG A 125 -16.47 5.57 19.10
CA ARG A 125 -15.96 4.99 20.34
C ARG A 125 -15.06 5.92 21.12
N ARG A 126 -14.26 6.71 20.43
CA ARG A 126 -13.30 7.61 21.07
C ARG A 126 -13.94 8.77 21.82
N ARG A 127 -15.21 8.94 21.64
CA ARG A 127 -15.96 10.01 22.31
C ARG A 127 -16.44 9.63 23.71
N TRP A 128 -16.37 8.35 24.04
CA TRP A 128 -16.94 7.82 25.30
C TRP A 128 -15.85 7.22 26.22
#